data_8ddea80f65ec922f0e70b8d4e2c39dcf
#
_entry.id   8ddea80f65ec922f0e70b8d4e2c39dcf
#
_cell.length_a   1.000
_cell.length_b   1.000
_cell.length_c   1.000
_cell.angle_alpha   90.00
_cell.angle_beta   90.00
_cell.angle_gamma   90.00
#
_symmetry.space_group_name_H-M   'P 1'
#
loop_
_entity.id
_entity.type
_entity.pdbx_description
1 polymer ?
#
loop_
_entity_poly.entity_id
_entity_poly.type
_entity_poly.pdbx_seq_one_letter_code
_entity_poly.pdbx_strand_id
1 'polypeptide(L)'
;EERVAALEGGVGAVATASGHAALVLGILTLMGQGGHIVASSALYGGSHNLFSHTLPRFGIETTKVHPRDIDGFRAAIRPETRLVFGETIGNPGLEVMDLEAISTIAHEAGLPLMMDSTFATPHLCRPFEHGADLIVHSATKWLGGHGVAIGGVLVDGGNFDWEAPAARSPMLNQPDPSYHGAVWTQAVKPLGPIAYIIKARVTLLRDLG
;
A
#
# COMPACT_ATOMS: atom_id res chain seq x y z
N GLU A 1 4.01 -10.71 12.62
CA GLU A 1 4.57 -9.74 11.72
C GLU A 1 5.76 -10.33 10.95
N GLU A 2 6.86 -10.69 11.61
CA GLU A 2 8.08 -11.25 11.00
C GLU A 2 7.81 -12.45 10.09
N ARG A 3 6.91 -13.35 10.50
CA ARG A 3 6.57 -14.53 9.71
C ARG A 3 5.92 -14.16 8.37
N VAL A 4 4.99 -13.18 8.36
CA VAL A 4 4.33 -12.75 7.13
C VAL A 4 5.30 -11.95 6.26
N ALA A 5 6.11 -11.06 6.86
CA ALA A 5 7.17 -10.37 6.14
C ALA A 5 8.11 -11.35 5.43
N ALA A 6 8.57 -12.39 6.14
CA ALA A 6 9.46 -13.41 5.57
C ALA A 6 8.79 -14.24 4.45
N LEU A 7 7.49 -14.56 4.57
CA LEU A 7 6.76 -15.29 3.54
C LEU A 7 6.60 -14.48 2.24
N GLU A 8 6.37 -13.17 2.37
CA GLU A 8 6.30 -12.26 1.20
C GLU A 8 7.67 -11.85 0.66
N GLY A 9 8.73 -11.97 1.47
CA GLY A 9 10.06 -11.47 1.11
C GLY A 9 10.26 -9.99 1.43
N GLY A 10 9.46 -9.44 2.35
CA GLY A 10 9.54 -8.03 2.78
C GLY A 10 10.53 -7.79 3.91
N VAL A 11 10.90 -6.52 4.11
CA VAL A 11 11.82 -6.07 5.19
C VAL A 11 11.13 -5.91 6.53
N GLY A 12 9.81 -5.77 6.54
CA GLY A 12 9.04 -5.63 7.77
C GLY A 12 7.53 -5.66 7.54
N ALA A 13 6.78 -5.92 8.60
CA ALA A 13 5.33 -5.92 8.56
C ALA A 13 4.73 -5.34 9.83
N VAL A 14 3.51 -4.85 9.74
CA VAL A 14 2.68 -4.38 10.87
C VAL A 14 1.36 -5.14 10.86
N ALA A 15 1.02 -5.76 11.97
CA ALA A 15 -0.29 -6.39 12.17
C ALA A 15 -1.31 -5.35 12.64
N THR A 16 -2.53 -5.48 12.14
CA THR A 16 -3.66 -4.57 12.42
C THR A 16 -4.92 -5.37 12.75
N ALA A 17 -5.94 -4.69 13.26
CA ALA A 17 -7.20 -5.32 13.66
C ALA A 17 -8.00 -5.91 12.48
N SER A 18 -7.75 -5.49 11.24
CA SER A 18 -8.42 -5.99 10.04
C SER A 18 -7.64 -5.64 8.76
N GLY A 19 -7.93 -6.30 7.65
CA GLY A 19 -7.37 -5.93 6.34
C GLY A 19 -7.70 -4.48 5.95
N HIS A 20 -8.87 -4.00 6.31
CA HIS A 20 -9.26 -2.60 6.08
C HIS A 20 -8.41 -1.63 6.91
N ALA A 21 -8.12 -1.97 8.16
CA ALA A 21 -7.21 -1.19 9.00
C ALA A 21 -5.80 -1.16 8.40
N ALA A 22 -5.30 -2.28 7.88
CA ALA A 22 -4.02 -2.34 7.18
C ALA A 22 -3.99 -1.43 5.94
N LEU A 23 -5.05 -1.46 5.12
CA LEU A 23 -5.17 -0.64 3.93
C LEU A 23 -5.23 0.87 4.27
N VAL A 24 -6.05 1.26 5.24
CA VAL A 24 -6.16 2.66 5.69
C VAL A 24 -4.83 3.14 6.27
N LEU A 25 -4.19 2.33 7.13
CA LEU A 25 -2.87 2.61 7.69
C LEU A 25 -1.83 2.85 6.57
N GLY A 26 -1.80 1.95 5.58
CA GLY A 26 -0.88 2.04 4.46
C GLY A 26 -1.07 3.32 3.65
N ILE A 27 -2.31 3.66 3.32
CA ILE A 27 -2.64 4.88 2.57
C ILE A 27 -2.27 6.14 3.36
N LEU A 28 -2.71 6.24 4.61
CA LEU A 28 -2.49 7.45 5.43
C LEU A 28 -1.02 7.63 5.84
N THR A 29 -0.21 6.59 5.78
CA THR A 29 1.25 6.72 5.96
C THR A 29 1.90 7.48 4.81
N LEU A 30 1.35 7.37 3.58
CA LEU A 30 1.81 8.07 2.38
C LEU A 30 1.16 9.44 2.19
N MET A 31 -0.07 9.59 2.66
CA MET A 31 -0.92 10.74 2.39
C MET A 31 -1.38 11.37 3.70
N GLY A 32 -1.18 12.68 3.81
CA GLY A 32 -1.84 13.49 4.84
C GLY A 32 -3.25 13.90 4.38
N GLN A 33 -3.56 15.16 4.50
CA GLN A 33 -4.77 15.73 3.90
C GLN A 33 -4.57 15.91 2.40
N GLY A 34 -5.46 15.32 1.62
CA GLY A 34 -5.42 15.40 0.15
C GLY A 34 -4.50 14.37 -0.49
N GLY A 35 -4.44 14.42 -1.80
CA GLY A 35 -3.67 13.50 -2.64
C GLY A 35 -4.56 12.71 -3.60
N HIS A 36 -3.92 11.88 -4.41
CA HIS A 36 -4.61 11.09 -5.42
C HIS A 36 -4.08 9.66 -5.49
N ILE A 37 -4.98 8.73 -5.74
CA ILE A 37 -4.69 7.31 -5.95
C ILE A 37 -5.15 6.91 -7.35
N VAL A 38 -4.33 6.19 -8.10
CA VAL A 38 -4.78 5.45 -9.28
C VAL A 38 -5.03 4.01 -8.83
N ALA A 39 -6.26 3.54 -8.91
CA ALA A 39 -6.64 2.22 -8.42
C ALA A 39 -7.27 1.36 -9.51
N SER A 40 -7.09 0.05 -9.42
CA SER A 40 -7.89 -0.90 -10.18
C SER A 40 -9.38 -0.68 -9.91
N SER A 41 -10.23 -0.90 -10.90
CA SER A 41 -11.69 -0.92 -10.70
C SER A 41 -12.22 -2.27 -10.19
N ALA A 42 -11.43 -3.33 -10.33
CA ALA A 42 -11.75 -4.68 -9.87
C ALA A 42 -11.30 -4.86 -8.42
N LEU A 43 -12.07 -4.32 -7.48
CA LEU A 43 -11.75 -4.29 -6.06
C LEU A 43 -12.85 -4.93 -5.22
N TYR A 44 -12.46 -5.46 -4.07
CA TYR A 44 -13.38 -5.82 -3.01
C TYR A 44 -14.33 -4.67 -2.66
N GLY A 45 -15.61 -4.97 -2.40
CA GLY A 45 -16.63 -3.95 -2.16
C GLY A 45 -16.31 -2.97 -1.04
N GLY A 46 -15.63 -3.43 0.02
CA GLY A 46 -15.18 -2.56 1.10
C GLY A 46 -14.09 -1.59 0.63
N SER A 47 -13.12 -2.05 -0.16
CA SER A 47 -12.07 -1.20 -0.75
C SER A 47 -12.69 -0.21 -1.74
N HIS A 48 -13.67 -0.68 -2.55
CA HIS A 48 -14.42 0.21 -3.44
C HIS A 48 -15.11 1.35 -2.66
N ASN A 49 -15.77 1.03 -1.54
CA ASN A 49 -16.44 2.04 -0.71
C ASN A 49 -15.43 2.98 -0.03
N LEU A 50 -14.30 2.46 0.44
CA LEU A 50 -13.23 3.26 1.02
C LEU A 50 -12.76 4.34 0.04
N PHE A 51 -12.38 3.92 -1.19
CA PHE A 51 -11.88 4.82 -2.22
C PHE A 51 -12.94 5.79 -2.76
N SER A 52 -14.20 5.35 -2.86
CA SER A 52 -15.27 6.16 -3.47
C SER A 52 -15.94 7.14 -2.51
N HIS A 53 -16.00 6.80 -1.22
CA HIS A 53 -16.87 7.52 -0.28
C HIS A 53 -16.17 7.96 1.00
N THR A 54 -15.19 7.21 1.48
CA THR A 54 -14.53 7.52 2.76
C THR A 54 -13.32 8.43 2.54
N LEU A 55 -12.39 8.06 1.69
CA LEU A 55 -11.17 8.84 1.43
C LEU A 55 -11.44 10.24 0.87
N PRO A 56 -12.46 10.47 0.02
CA PRO A 56 -12.80 11.83 -0.42
C PRO A 56 -13.13 12.80 0.70
N ARG A 57 -13.61 12.32 1.86
CA ARG A 57 -13.85 13.15 3.05
C ARG A 57 -12.57 13.71 3.65
N PHE A 58 -11.43 13.09 3.35
CA PHE A 58 -10.10 13.54 3.74
C PHE A 58 -9.36 14.25 2.59
N GLY A 59 -10.08 14.56 1.50
CA GLY A 59 -9.51 15.20 0.31
C GLY A 59 -8.67 14.26 -0.56
N ILE A 60 -8.69 12.95 -0.31
CA ILE A 60 -7.96 11.95 -1.10
C ILE A 60 -8.87 11.46 -2.22
N GLU A 61 -8.51 11.79 -3.45
CA GLU A 61 -9.27 11.41 -4.64
C GLU A 61 -8.76 10.08 -5.22
N THR A 62 -9.62 9.38 -5.96
CA THR A 62 -9.24 8.13 -6.62
C THR A 62 -9.77 8.09 -8.05
N THR A 63 -8.87 7.85 -9.01
CA THR A 63 -9.23 7.46 -10.38
C THR A 63 -9.18 5.93 -10.48
N LYS A 64 -10.31 5.34 -10.90
CA LYS A 64 -10.42 3.89 -11.09
C LYS A 64 -10.21 3.54 -12.55
N VAL A 65 -9.35 2.55 -12.79
CA VAL A 65 -8.96 2.07 -14.13
C VAL A 65 -9.22 0.57 -14.20
N HIS A 66 -9.70 0.09 -15.34
CA HIS A 66 -9.87 -1.35 -15.52
C HIS A 66 -8.50 -2.07 -15.44
N PRO A 67 -8.38 -3.21 -14.70
CA PRO A 67 -7.07 -3.84 -14.44
C PRO A 67 -6.30 -4.28 -15.70
N ARG A 68 -6.97 -4.41 -16.85
CA ARG A 68 -6.36 -4.73 -18.15
C ARG A 68 -6.06 -3.50 -19.02
N ASP A 69 -6.44 -2.31 -18.56
CA ASP A 69 -6.19 -1.06 -19.30
C ASP A 69 -4.88 -0.41 -18.83
N ILE A 70 -3.77 -0.95 -19.31
CA ILE A 70 -2.42 -0.52 -18.94
C ILE A 70 -2.20 0.95 -19.28
N ASP A 71 -2.62 1.38 -20.48
CA ASP A 71 -2.51 2.78 -20.92
C ASP A 71 -3.39 3.71 -20.08
N GLY A 72 -4.55 3.23 -19.63
CA GLY A 72 -5.43 3.95 -18.73
C GLY A 72 -4.77 4.22 -17.38
N PHE A 73 -3.98 3.28 -16.83
CA PHE A 73 -3.20 3.53 -15.61
C PHE A 73 -2.22 4.68 -15.81
N ARG A 74 -1.46 4.67 -16.93
CA ARG A 74 -0.52 5.74 -17.26
C ARG A 74 -1.21 7.09 -17.40
N ALA A 75 -2.33 7.12 -18.12
CA ALA A 75 -3.10 8.35 -18.38
C ALA A 75 -3.75 8.93 -17.11
N ALA A 76 -4.07 8.09 -16.14
CA ALA A 76 -4.69 8.51 -14.88
C ALA A 76 -3.71 9.14 -13.88
N ILE A 77 -2.40 8.99 -14.08
CA ILE A 77 -1.38 9.57 -13.20
C ILE A 77 -1.33 11.09 -13.39
N ARG A 78 -1.36 11.82 -12.28
CA ARG A 78 -1.29 13.27 -12.24
C ARG A 78 -0.33 13.75 -11.13
N PRO A 79 0.03 15.05 -11.05
CA PRO A 79 1.01 15.56 -10.07
C PRO A 79 0.67 15.21 -8.61
N GLU A 80 -0.62 15.17 -8.26
CA GLU A 80 -1.11 14.84 -6.92
C GLU A 80 -1.11 13.34 -6.61
N THR A 81 -0.88 12.47 -7.61
CA THR A 81 -0.85 11.01 -7.40
C THR A 81 0.28 10.64 -6.45
N ARG A 82 -0.03 9.79 -5.47
CA ARG A 82 0.91 9.31 -4.45
C ARG A 82 1.00 7.79 -4.39
N LEU A 83 0.04 7.09 -5.01
CA LEU A 83 -0.09 5.65 -4.89
C LEU A 83 -0.76 5.08 -6.14
N VAL A 84 -0.26 3.93 -6.60
CA VAL A 84 -0.98 3.02 -7.49
C VAL A 84 -1.43 1.82 -6.66
N PHE A 85 -2.70 1.41 -6.80
CA PHE A 85 -3.30 0.36 -5.98
C PHE A 85 -4.04 -0.67 -6.83
N GLY A 86 -3.93 -1.95 -6.45
CA GLY A 86 -4.71 -3.02 -7.03
C GLY A 86 -4.86 -4.23 -6.11
N GLU A 87 -5.62 -5.21 -6.59
CA GLU A 87 -5.72 -6.55 -5.98
C GLU A 87 -5.06 -7.55 -6.93
N THR A 88 -4.30 -8.51 -6.39
CA THR A 88 -3.66 -9.57 -7.20
C THR A 88 -4.70 -10.37 -7.97
N ILE A 89 -5.82 -10.66 -7.32
CA ILE A 89 -7.01 -11.28 -7.89
C ILE A 89 -8.20 -10.44 -7.46
N GLY A 90 -8.84 -9.77 -8.40
CA GLY A 90 -9.96 -8.84 -8.17
C GLY A 90 -11.21 -9.56 -7.65
N ASN A 91 -11.98 -8.88 -6.80
CA ASN A 91 -13.21 -9.39 -6.21
C ASN A 91 -14.42 -8.50 -6.62
N PRO A 92 -15.49 -9.03 -7.23
CA PRO A 92 -15.81 -10.45 -7.40
C PRO A 92 -15.42 -11.07 -8.76
N GLY A 93 -14.92 -10.29 -9.70
CA GLY A 93 -14.75 -10.70 -11.10
C GLY A 93 -13.57 -11.65 -11.35
N LEU A 94 -12.68 -11.83 -10.35
CA LEU A 94 -11.49 -12.67 -10.42
C LEU A 94 -10.49 -12.27 -11.53
N GLU A 95 -10.52 -11.00 -11.93
CA GLU A 95 -9.52 -10.47 -12.85
C GLU A 95 -8.15 -10.49 -12.19
N VAL A 96 -7.17 -11.01 -12.92
CA VAL A 96 -5.76 -10.97 -12.52
C VAL A 96 -5.11 -9.74 -13.14
N MET A 97 -4.44 -8.97 -12.30
CA MET A 97 -3.74 -7.76 -12.71
C MET A 97 -2.32 -8.09 -13.22
N ASP A 98 -1.89 -7.45 -14.30
CA ASP A 98 -0.51 -7.53 -14.78
C ASP A 98 0.40 -6.66 -13.89
N LEU A 99 0.97 -7.28 -12.86
CA LEU A 99 1.77 -6.59 -11.84
C LEU A 99 3.02 -5.94 -12.43
N GLU A 100 3.72 -6.62 -13.34
CA GLU A 100 4.97 -6.14 -13.92
C GLU A 100 4.73 -4.91 -14.81
N ALA A 101 3.68 -4.94 -15.63
CA ALA A 101 3.33 -3.79 -16.46
C ALA A 101 2.90 -2.59 -15.61
N ILE A 102 2.09 -2.80 -14.58
CA ILE A 102 1.61 -1.72 -13.73
C ILE A 102 2.71 -1.18 -12.81
N SER A 103 3.58 -2.04 -12.25
CA SER A 103 4.72 -1.58 -11.46
C SER A 103 5.69 -0.73 -12.27
N THR A 104 5.94 -1.13 -13.53
CA THR A 104 6.77 -0.34 -14.45
C THR A 104 6.20 1.08 -14.63
N ILE A 105 4.90 1.20 -14.88
CA ILE A 105 4.24 2.51 -15.03
C ILE A 105 4.31 3.32 -13.73
N ALA A 106 4.07 2.68 -12.59
CA ALA A 106 4.12 3.34 -11.29
C ALA A 106 5.54 3.89 -11.02
N HIS A 107 6.56 3.05 -11.20
CA HIS A 107 7.97 3.41 -10.94
C HIS A 107 8.49 4.47 -11.91
N GLU A 108 8.15 4.42 -13.20
CA GLU A 108 8.46 5.48 -14.16
C GLU A 108 7.93 6.85 -13.72
N ALA A 109 6.81 6.87 -13.00
CA ALA A 109 6.22 8.08 -12.44
C ALA A 109 6.69 8.40 -11.02
N GLY A 110 7.62 7.62 -10.43
CA GLY A 110 8.09 7.78 -9.06
C GLY A 110 7.00 7.47 -8.02
N LEU A 111 6.13 6.51 -8.29
CA LEU A 111 5.02 6.10 -7.43
C LEU A 111 5.20 4.67 -6.94
N PRO A 112 4.89 4.38 -5.66
CA PRO A 112 4.84 3.01 -5.18
C PRO A 112 3.58 2.29 -5.70
N LEU A 113 3.72 0.97 -5.91
CA LEU A 113 2.62 0.05 -6.16
C LEU A 113 2.27 -0.71 -4.86
N MET A 114 1.05 -0.54 -4.38
CA MET A 114 0.50 -1.30 -3.26
C MET A 114 -0.51 -2.34 -3.77
N MET A 115 -0.32 -3.59 -3.35
CA MET A 115 -1.20 -4.69 -3.73
C MET A 115 -1.93 -5.27 -2.53
N ASP A 116 -3.24 -5.44 -2.66
CA ASP A 116 -3.97 -6.34 -1.78
C ASP A 116 -3.82 -7.76 -2.31
N SER A 117 -3.10 -8.61 -1.57
CA SER A 117 -2.84 -10.00 -1.94
C SER A 117 -3.63 -11.00 -1.06
N THR A 118 -4.77 -10.56 -0.55
CA THR A 118 -5.62 -11.38 0.34
C THR A 118 -6.03 -12.70 -0.29
N PHE A 119 -6.39 -12.72 -1.59
CA PHE A 119 -6.81 -13.94 -2.27
C PHE A 119 -5.63 -14.85 -2.64
N ALA A 120 -4.57 -14.29 -3.21
CA ALA A 120 -3.43 -15.08 -3.65
C ALA A 120 -2.62 -15.61 -2.47
N THR A 121 -2.42 -14.82 -1.43
CA THR A 121 -1.47 -15.09 -0.34
C THR A 121 -0.04 -15.29 -0.86
N PRO A 122 0.99 -15.29 -0.01
CA PRO A 122 2.36 -15.56 -0.46
C PRO A 122 2.56 -16.98 -1.03
N HIS A 123 1.54 -17.84 -0.94
CA HIS A 123 1.60 -19.19 -1.50
C HIS A 123 1.39 -19.21 -3.03
N LEU A 124 0.44 -18.43 -3.55
CA LEU A 124 0.14 -18.40 -4.98
C LEU A 124 0.89 -17.29 -5.72
N CYS A 125 1.11 -16.15 -5.06
CA CYS A 125 1.79 -15.00 -5.66
C CYS A 125 2.49 -14.20 -4.56
N ARG A 126 3.75 -13.86 -4.78
CA ARG A 126 4.50 -12.90 -3.98
C ARG A 126 4.69 -11.63 -4.79
N PRO A 127 3.84 -10.61 -4.61
CA PRO A 127 3.83 -9.43 -5.48
C PRO A 127 5.15 -8.65 -5.52
N PHE A 128 5.99 -8.75 -4.48
CA PHE A 128 7.32 -8.13 -4.50
C PHE A 128 8.23 -8.69 -5.60
N GLU A 129 8.08 -9.96 -5.96
CA GLU A 129 8.83 -10.57 -7.06
C GLU A 129 8.40 -10.03 -8.44
N HIS A 130 7.25 -9.33 -8.49
CA HIS A 130 6.65 -8.74 -9.68
C HIS A 130 6.60 -7.21 -9.63
N GLY A 131 7.39 -6.58 -8.76
CA GLY A 131 7.58 -5.14 -8.71
C GLY A 131 6.61 -4.37 -7.80
N ALA A 132 5.79 -5.02 -6.99
CA ALA A 132 5.06 -4.32 -5.94
C ALA A 132 6.05 -3.81 -4.86
N ASP A 133 5.65 -2.77 -4.15
CA ASP A 133 6.46 -2.15 -3.09
C ASP A 133 5.84 -2.36 -1.72
N LEU A 134 4.51 -2.41 -1.68
CA LEU A 134 3.72 -2.56 -0.47
C LEU A 134 2.67 -3.65 -0.68
N ILE A 135 2.43 -4.45 0.34
CA ILE A 135 1.39 -5.49 0.32
C ILE A 135 0.47 -5.33 1.52
N VAL A 136 -0.83 -5.46 1.29
CA VAL A 136 -1.82 -5.59 2.36
C VAL A 136 -2.51 -6.94 2.29
N HIS A 137 -2.85 -7.48 3.44
CA HIS A 137 -3.64 -8.69 3.58
C HIS A 137 -4.77 -8.51 4.58
N SER A 138 -5.95 -8.96 4.22
CA SER A 138 -6.91 -9.38 5.23
C SER A 138 -6.51 -10.76 5.74
N ALA A 139 -5.76 -10.79 6.85
CA ALA A 139 -5.37 -12.06 7.50
C ALA A 139 -6.59 -12.86 8.00
N THR A 140 -7.76 -12.23 8.05
CA THR A 140 -9.08 -12.83 8.29
C THR A 140 -9.38 -13.97 7.33
N LYS A 141 -8.87 -13.90 6.08
CA LYS A 141 -9.23 -14.77 4.96
C LYS A 141 -8.26 -15.95 4.86
N TRP A 142 -7.56 -16.07 3.75
CA TRP A 142 -6.76 -17.24 3.42
C TRP A 142 -5.49 -17.39 4.29
N LEU A 143 -4.89 -16.29 4.75
CA LEU A 143 -3.77 -16.37 5.70
C LEU A 143 -4.19 -16.99 7.03
N GLY A 144 -5.33 -16.58 7.58
CA GLY A 144 -5.90 -17.18 8.80
C GLY A 144 -6.46 -18.59 8.54
N GLY A 145 -7.10 -18.79 7.39
CA GLY A 145 -7.49 -20.07 6.83
C GLY A 145 -8.66 -20.79 7.52
N HIS A 146 -9.12 -20.32 8.67
CA HIS A 146 -10.10 -21.04 9.51
C HIS A 146 -11.40 -20.27 9.76
N GLY A 147 -11.50 -19.00 9.34
CA GLY A 147 -12.70 -18.17 9.54
C GLY A 147 -13.05 -17.87 11.00
N VAL A 148 -12.07 -17.93 11.90
CA VAL A 148 -12.28 -17.81 13.36
C VAL A 148 -11.74 -16.52 13.97
N ALA A 149 -10.99 -15.74 13.21
CA ALA A 149 -10.36 -14.50 13.69
C ALA A 149 -10.39 -13.42 12.63
N ILE A 150 -10.33 -12.17 13.05
CA ILE A 150 -10.19 -11.00 12.18
C ILE A 150 -8.80 -10.42 12.40
N GLY A 151 -8.12 -10.08 11.30
CA GLY A 151 -6.81 -9.45 11.34
C GLY A 151 -6.42 -8.88 9.98
N GLY A 152 -5.44 -8.00 9.99
CA GLY A 152 -4.83 -7.45 8.80
C GLY A 152 -3.30 -7.40 8.93
N VAL A 153 -2.62 -7.30 7.82
CA VAL A 153 -1.16 -7.11 7.79
C VAL A 153 -0.81 -6.16 6.65
N LEU A 154 0.03 -5.19 6.96
CA LEU A 154 0.72 -4.34 6.00
C LEU A 154 2.19 -4.78 5.94
N VAL A 155 2.71 -5.03 4.75
CA VAL A 155 4.10 -5.47 4.52
C VAL A 155 4.81 -4.46 3.64
N ASP A 156 6.04 -4.11 4.01
CA ASP A 156 6.95 -3.26 3.24
C ASP A 156 8.01 -4.13 2.57
N GLY A 157 8.15 -3.97 1.25
CA GLY A 157 9.16 -4.68 0.46
C GLY A 157 10.59 -4.17 0.69
N GLY A 158 10.73 -2.90 1.10
CA GLY A 158 12.02 -2.24 1.28
C GLY A 158 12.76 -1.97 -0.04
N ASN A 159 12.09 -2.13 -1.17
CA ASN A 159 12.66 -2.00 -2.51
C ASN A 159 12.35 -0.66 -3.19
N PHE A 160 11.43 0.12 -2.66
CA PHE A 160 11.09 1.44 -3.20
C PHE A 160 12.02 2.53 -2.64
N ASP A 161 12.59 3.31 -3.54
CA ASP A 161 13.39 4.49 -3.16
C ASP A 161 12.46 5.67 -2.82
N TRP A 162 12.22 5.87 -1.52
CA TRP A 162 11.39 6.98 -1.03
C TRP A 162 12.04 8.36 -1.17
N GLU A 163 13.38 8.43 -1.32
CA GLU A 163 14.11 9.71 -1.40
C GLU A 163 14.07 10.30 -2.80
N ALA A 164 14.24 9.50 -3.85
CA ALA A 164 14.30 9.98 -5.23
C ALA A 164 13.03 10.74 -5.66
N PRO A 165 11.79 10.23 -5.42
CA PRO A 165 10.56 10.97 -5.69
C PRO A 165 10.06 11.75 -4.45
N ALA A 166 10.94 12.51 -3.77
CA ALA A 166 10.60 13.18 -2.50
C ALA A 166 9.30 14.04 -2.57
N ALA A 167 9.05 14.68 -3.73
CA ALA A 167 7.83 15.45 -3.97
C ALA A 167 6.56 14.55 -4.01
N ARG A 168 6.70 13.28 -4.36
CA ARG A 168 5.62 12.29 -4.36
C ARG A 168 5.39 11.67 -2.97
N SER A 169 6.38 11.73 -2.08
CA SER A 169 6.36 11.11 -0.75
C SER A 169 6.64 12.14 0.37
N PRO A 170 5.86 13.25 0.44
CA PRO A 170 6.14 14.32 1.39
C PRO A 170 6.08 13.86 2.85
N MET A 171 5.20 12.92 3.18
CA MET A 171 5.04 12.40 4.55
C MET A 171 6.31 11.69 5.07
N LEU A 172 7.17 11.22 4.19
CA LEU A 172 8.43 10.54 4.55
C LEU A 172 9.65 11.47 4.45
N ASN A 173 9.55 12.55 3.65
CA ASN A 173 10.67 13.40 3.29
C ASN A 173 10.59 14.83 3.86
N GLN A 174 9.50 15.18 4.57
CA GLN A 174 9.38 16.44 5.28
C GLN A 174 9.59 16.24 6.79
N PRO A 175 10.06 17.28 7.52
CA PRO A 175 10.16 17.21 8.96
C PRO A 175 8.83 16.89 9.62
N ASP A 176 8.79 15.84 10.43
CA ASP A 176 7.60 15.42 11.17
C ASP A 176 7.55 16.12 12.54
N PRO A 177 6.62 17.06 12.77
CA PRO A 177 6.55 17.78 14.04
C PRO A 177 6.22 16.89 15.23
N SER A 178 5.54 15.76 15.02
CA SER A 178 5.20 14.81 16.09
C SER A 178 6.40 13.96 16.54
N TYR A 179 7.49 14.01 15.76
CA TYR A 179 8.76 13.32 16.04
C TYR A 179 9.95 14.30 16.02
N HIS A 180 9.78 15.48 16.64
CA HIS A 180 10.83 16.47 16.81
C HIS A 180 11.49 16.95 15.50
N GLY A 181 10.73 16.95 14.41
CA GLY A 181 11.23 17.36 13.09
C GLY A 181 12.02 16.28 12.35
N ALA A 182 11.91 15.03 12.74
CA ALA A 182 12.57 13.92 12.03
C ALA A 182 12.07 13.82 10.59
N VAL A 183 13.00 13.64 9.66
CA VAL A 183 12.74 13.24 8.28
C VAL A 183 12.92 11.74 8.21
N TRP A 184 11.83 10.99 7.99
CA TRP A 184 11.81 9.54 8.18
C TRP A 184 12.82 8.78 7.32
N THR A 185 12.95 9.16 6.05
CA THR A 185 13.91 8.54 5.12
C THR A 185 15.36 8.70 5.58
N GLN A 186 15.67 9.78 6.32
CA GLN A 186 17.01 10.05 6.83
C GLN A 186 17.21 9.51 8.24
N ALA A 187 16.22 9.71 9.12
CA ALA A 187 16.31 9.34 10.53
C ALA A 187 16.52 7.84 10.76
N VAL A 188 15.92 7.00 9.93
CA VAL A 188 16.04 5.53 10.05
C VAL A 188 17.00 4.90 9.04
N LYS A 189 17.64 5.68 8.19
CA LYS A 189 18.58 5.21 7.15
C LYS A 189 19.65 4.23 7.67
N PRO A 190 20.24 4.45 8.86
CA PRO A 190 21.20 3.49 9.42
C PRO A 190 20.61 2.12 9.77
N LEU A 191 19.29 2.00 9.86
CA LEU A 191 18.59 0.76 10.20
C LEU A 191 18.14 -0.04 8.96
N GLY A 192 18.38 0.51 7.75
CA GLY A 192 17.97 -0.09 6.48
C GLY A 192 16.73 0.58 5.85
N PRO A 193 16.16 0.01 4.80
CA PRO A 193 15.06 0.59 4.03
C PRO A 193 13.69 0.38 4.70
N ILE A 194 13.54 0.86 5.94
CA ILE A 194 12.37 0.63 6.79
C ILE A 194 11.59 1.91 7.13
N ALA A 195 11.87 3.02 6.44
CA ALA A 195 11.27 4.33 6.74
C ALA A 195 9.74 4.29 6.70
N TYR A 196 9.18 3.63 5.70
CA TYR A 196 7.73 3.52 5.54
C TYR A 196 7.08 2.71 6.66
N ILE A 197 7.59 1.49 6.91
CA ILE A 197 6.95 0.59 7.87
C ILE A 197 7.10 1.07 9.33
N ILE A 198 8.22 1.72 9.66
CA ILE A 198 8.40 2.34 10.97
C ILE A 198 7.44 3.51 11.16
N LYS A 199 7.31 4.40 10.14
CA LYS A 199 6.33 5.49 10.20
C LYS A 199 4.91 4.96 10.38
N ALA A 200 4.52 3.94 9.63
CA ALA A 200 3.21 3.31 9.76
C ALA A 200 2.97 2.85 11.21
N ARG A 201 3.95 2.16 11.81
CA ARG A 201 3.87 1.65 13.17
C ARG A 201 3.70 2.73 14.22
N VAL A 202 4.51 3.80 14.15
CA VAL A 202 4.60 4.75 15.26
C VAL A 202 3.62 5.92 15.16
N THR A 203 3.05 6.20 13.96
CA THR A 203 2.16 7.35 13.77
C THR A 203 0.70 6.99 14.06
N LEU A 204 0.18 5.96 13.40
CA LEU A 204 -1.25 5.65 13.44
C LEU A 204 -1.57 4.38 14.25
N LEU A 205 -0.66 3.41 14.25
CA LEU A 205 -0.92 2.12 14.91
C LEU A 205 -0.56 2.14 16.40
N ARG A 206 0.46 2.89 16.81
CA ARG A 206 1.01 2.85 18.16
C ARG A 206 -0.03 2.92 19.28
N ASP A 207 -1.00 3.81 19.14
CA ASP A 207 -1.99 4.09 20.16
C ASP A 207 -3.42 3.69 19.77
N LEU A 208 -3.63 3.24 18.53
CA LEU A 208 -4.95 2.84 18.04
C LEU A 208 -5.17 1.32 18.01
N GLY A 209 -4.16 0.54 18.29
CA GLY A 209 -4.22 -0.92 18.39
C GLY A 209 -4.41 -1.64 17.08
#